data_9db75de4b12b747c1531c108fa2bf125
#
_entry.id   9db75de4b12b747c1531c108fa2bf125
#
_cell.length_a   1.000
_cell.length_b   1.000
_cell.length_c   1.000
_cell.angle_alpha   90.00
_cell.angle_beta   90.00
_cell.angle_gamma   90.00
#
_symmetry.space_group_name_H-M   'P 1'
#
loop_
_entity.id
_entity.type
_entity.pdbx_description
1 polymer ?
#
loop_
_entity_poly.entity_id
_entity_poly.type
_entity_poly.pdbx_seq_one_letter_code
_entity_poly.pdbx_strand_id
1 'polypeptide(L)'
;MDQRTRILIVTDCPVLPSGMGETRADRCELAFSLREIGASVVPINILNPIPGTPFADRPPLPPLEILQTIACFRFILPKQEIMIAGGRAVNLRDLQPMIFLAGASALMVGNYLTTLNQPVEKDLQMLKDLGLDPRWDKHGFSDQEETVAPPAARHEPVVA
;
A
#
# COMPACT_ATOMS: atom_id res chain seq x y z
N MET A 1 -26.89 -13.18 -9.55
CA MET A 1 -26.01 -12.15 -10.14
C MET A 1 -24.64 -12.35 -9.54
N ASP A 2 -23.76 -12.94 -10.34
CA ASP A 2 -22.42 -13.33 -9.94
C ASP A 2 -21.54 -12.06 -9.81
N GLN A 3 -21.31 -11.58 -8.58
CA GLN A 3 -20.34 -10.53 -8.31
C GLN A 3 -18.94 -11.17 -8.21
N ARG A 4 -18.36 -11.52 -9.35
CA ARG A 4 -16.95 -11.86 -9.40
C ARG A 4 -16.15 -10.62 -9.05
N THR A 5 -15.57 -10.60 -7.88
CA THR A 5 -14.56 -9.61 -7.46
C THR A 5 -13.42 -9.64 -8.47
N ARG A 6 -13.35 -8.62 -9.32
CA ARG A 6 -12.27 -8.47 -10.28
C ARG A 6 -11.09 -7.85 -9.52
N ILE A 7 -10.12 -8.68 -9.17
CA ILE A 7 -8.81 -8.18 -8.72
C ILE A 7 -8.12 -7.65 -9.97
N LEU A 8 -8.13 -6.34 -10.15
CA LEU A 8 -7.27 -5.70 -11.13
C LEU A 8 -5.89 -5.57 -10.48
N ILE A 9 -5.04 -6.58 -10.70
CA ILE A 9 -3.61 -6.42 -10.42
C ILE A 9 -3.10 -5.48 -11.50
N VAL A 10 -3.06 -4.20 -11.19
CA VAL A 10 -2.48 -3.20 -12.08
C VAL A 10 -0.97 -3.27 -11.91
N THR A 11 -0.35 -4.22 -12.62
CA THR A 11 1.11 -4.38 -12.67
C THR A 11 1.76 -3.23 -13.44
N ASP A 12 1.00 -2.55 -14.30
CA ASP A 12 1.41 -1.39 -15.09
C ASP A 12 0.60 -0.13 -14.77
N CYS A 13 -0.07 -0.09 -13.63
CA CYS A 13 -0.53 1.20 -13.16
C CYS A 13 0.71 2.07 -13.01
N PRO A 14 0.73 3.24 -13.62
CA PRO A 14 1.70 4.22 -13.20
C PRO A 14 1.52 4.26 -11.70
N VAL A 15 2.51 3.65 -11.02
CA VAL A 15 2.71 3.78 -9.59
C VAL A 15 2.07 5.10 -9.25
N LEU A 16 1.14 5.15 -8.31
CA LEU A 16 0.72 6.42 -7.77
C LEU A 16 1.96 7.02 -7.17
N PRO A 17 2.66 7.80 -7.96
CA PRO A 17 3.95 8.23 -7.61
C PRO A 17 3.75 9.48 -6.82
N SER A 18 3.78 9.30 -5.60
CA SER A 18 4.12 10.39 -4.78
C SER A 18 5.59 10.71 -5.03
N GLY A 19 5.83 11.62 -5.93
CA GLY A 19 7.14 12.15 -6.18
C GLY A 19 7.75 11.93 -7.57
N MET A 20 7.02 11.39 -8.56
CA MET A 20 7.53 11.26 -9.93
C MET A 20 7.29 12.52 -10.79
N GLY A 21 6.63 13.53 -10.24
CA GLY A 21 6.35 14.79 -10.90
C GLY A 21 4.87 15.10 -11.12
N GLU A 22 4.00 14.18 -10.70
CA GLU A 22 2.56 14.40 -10.71
C GLU A 22 2.15 15.46 -9.68
N THR A 23 1.09 16.17 -10.00
CA THR A 23 0.46 17.15 -9.12
C THR A 23 -0.59 16.49 -8.23
N ARG A 24 -1.08 17.22 -7.23
CA ARG A 24 -2.23 16.78 -6.42
C ARG A 24 -3.48 16.60 -7.25
N ALA A 25 -3.66 17.43 -8.29
CA ALA A 25 -4.78 17.31 -9.23
C ALA A 25 -4.70 15.99 -9.99
N ASP A 26 -3.54 15.63 -10.54
CA ASP A 26 -3.34 14.38 -11.27
C ASP A 26 -3.68 13.15 -10.40
N ARG A 27 -3.35 13.19 -9.12
CA ARG A 27 -3.72 12.12 -8.17
C ARG A 27 -5.23 12.02 -7.97
N CYS A 28 -5.92 13.15 -7.87
CA CYS A 28 -7.38 13.17 -7.78
C CYS A 28 -8.04 12.65 -9.07
N GLU A 29 -7.58 13.08 -10.23
CA GLU A 29 -8.09 12.60 -11.53
C GLU A 29 -7.91 11.09 -11.68
N LEU A 30 -6.75 10.57 -11.27
CA LEU A 30 -6.51 9.12 -11.27
C LEU A 30 -7.49 8.40 -10.34
N ALA A 31 -7.74 8.92 -9.13
CA ALA A 31 -8.71 8.32 -8.22
C ALA A 31 -10.13 8.29 -8.80
N PHE A 32 -10.55 9.36 -9.50
CA PHE A 32 -11.84 9.37 -10.23
C PHE A 32 -11.86 8.34 -11.35
N SER A 33 -10.80 8.24 -12.15
CA SER A 33 -10.68 7.24 -13.21
C SER A 33 -10.74 5.81 -12.67
N LEU A 34 -10.06 5.53 -11.54
CA LEU A 34 -10.12 4.23 -10.88
C LEU A 34 -11.53 3.90 -10.40
N ARG A 35 -12.29 4.89 -9.94
CA ARG A 35 -13.70 4.73 -9.56
C ARG A 35 -14.59 4.40 -10.77
N GLU A 36 -14.36 5.08 -11.89
CA GLU A 36 -15.14 4.89 -13.12
C GLU A 36 -14.95 3.51 -13.73
N ILE A 37 -13.72 2.99 -13.73
CA ILE A 37 -13.43 1.63 -14.21
C ILE A 37 -13.84 0.53 -13.23
N GLY A 38 -14.29 0.89 -12.02
CA GLY A 38 -14.74 -0.06 -11.01
C GLY A 38 -13.61 -0.87 -10.35
N ALA A 39 -12.44 -0.26 -10.16
CA ALA A 39 -11.32 -0.89 -9.45
C ALA A 39 -11.76 -1.33 -8.06
N SER A 40 -11.51 -2.57 -7.67
CA SER A 40 -11.84 -3.11 -6.35
C SER A 40 -10.74 -2.83 -5.32
N VAL A 41 -9.48 -2.95 -5.73
CA VAL A 41 -8.30 -2.73 -4.92
C VAL A 41 -7.40 -1.69 -5.59
N VAL A 42 -6.91 -0.74 -4.81
CA VAL A 42 -6.05 0.34 -5.27
C VAL A 42 -4.74 0.33 -4.48
N PRO A 43 -3.67 -0.27 -5.03
CA PRO A 43 -2.36 -0.26 -4.39
C PRO A 43 -1.70 1.11 -4.56
N ILE A 44 -1.31 1.72 -3.45
CA ILE A 44 -0.53 2.96 -3.42
C ILE A 44 0.93 2.60 -3.14
N ASN A 45 1.81 2.93 -4.07
CA ASN A 45 3.26 2.85 -3.91
C ASN A 45 3.82 4.25 -3.68
N ILE A 46 4.76 4.38 -2.78
CA ILE A 46 5.43 5.65 -2.47
C ILE A 46 6.85 5.54 -3.02
N LEU A 47 7.25 6.51 -3.84
CA LEU A 47 8.59 6.51 -4.44
C LEU A 47 9.67 6.42 -3.35
N ASN A 48 10.53 5.44 -3.48
CA ASN A 48 11.78 5.34 -2.73
C ASN A 48 12.93 5.62 -3.71
N PRO A 49 13.57 6.80 -3.64
CA PRO A 49 14.68 7.12 -4.51
C PRO A 49 15.85 6.14 -4.30
N ILE A 50 16.25 5.44 -5.35
CA ILE A 50 17.34 4.45 -5.30
C ILE A 50 18.48 4.95 -6.19
N PRO A 51 19.74 5.01 -5.70
CA PRO A 51 20.89 5.38 -6.51
C PRO A 51 21.00 4.55 -7.79
N GLY A 52 21.33 5.22 -8.89
CA GLY A 52 21.42 4.57 -10.22
C GLY A 52 20.10 4.44 -10.98
N THR A 53 18.99 4.91 -10.42
CA THR A 53 17.69 4.98 -11.12
C THR A 53 17.42 6.40 -11.64
N PRO A 54 16.52 6.56 -12.64
CA PRO A 54 16.16 7.90 -13.16
C PRO A 54 15.55 8.85 -12.10
N PHE A 55 15.12 8.32 -10.96
CA PHE A 55 14.51 9.08 -9.87
C PHE A 55 15.39 9.19 -8.63
N ALA A 56 16.68 8.83 -8.73
CA ALA A 56 17.61 8.82 -7.61
C ALA A 56 17.70 10.17 -6.85
N ASP A 57 17.62 11.26 -7.60
CA ASP A 57 17.77 12.63 -7.06
C ASP A 57 16.42 13.29 -6.70
N ARG A 58 15.31 12.56 -6.78
CA ARG A 58 14.00 13.09 -6.41
C ARG A 58 13.88 13.21 -4.89
N PRO A 59 13.45 14.37 -4.38
CA PRO A 59 13.18 14.49 -2.96
C PRO A 59 11.99 13.60 -2.58
N PRO A 60 12.05 12.88 -1.45
CA PRO A 60 10.91 12.11 -0.96
C PRO A 60 9.75 13.05 -0.61
N LEU A 61 8.53 12.57 -0.76
CA LEU A 61 7.38 13.33 -0.33
C LEU A 61 7.34 13.49 1.19
N PRO A 62 6.89 14.65 1.68
CA PRO A 62 6.60 14.81 3.10
C PRO A 62 5.55 13.77 3.56
N PRO A 63 5.72 13.13 4.73
CA PRO A 63 4.77 12.14 5.24
C PRO A 63 3.32 12.64 5.29
N LEU A 64 3.12 13.90 5.65
CA LEU A 64 1.79 14.50 5.70
C LEU A 64 1.13 14.57 4.32
N GLU A 65 1.88 14.82 3.27
CA GLU A 65 1.36 14.83 1.90
C GLU A 65 0.92 13.43 1.45
N ILE A 66 1.66 12.41 1.86
CA ILE A 66 1.28 11.02 1.62
C ILE A 66 -0.05 10.70 2.32
N LEU A 67 -0.19 11.06 3.59
CA LEU A 67 -1.42 10.87 4.35
C LEU A 67 -2.60 11.64 3.74
N GLN A 68 -2.38 12.86 3.28
CA GLN A 68 -3.40 13.64 2.56
C GLN A 68 -3.82 12.97 1.25
N THR A 69 -2.88 12.36 0.52
CA THR A 69 -3.18 11.61 -0.68
C THR A 69 -4.07 10.40 -0.38
N ILE A 70 -3.73 9.61 0.65
CA ILE A 70 -4.54 8.47 1.10
C ILE A 70 -5.95 8.94 1.47
N ALA A 71 -6.08 10.02 2.23
CA ALA A 71 -7.37 10.57 2.62
C ALA A 71 -8.20 11.04 1.41
N CYS A 72 -7.57 11.73 0.45
CA CYS A 72 -8.21 12.13 -0.80
C CYS A 72 -8.75 10.91 -1.56
N PHE A 73 -7.93 9.86 -1.69
CA PHE A 73 -8.33 8.61 -2.31
C PHE A 73 -9.52 7.98 -1.58
N ARG A 74 -9.52 7.93 -0.25
CA ARG A 74 -10.63 7.38 0.52
C ARG A 74 -11.93 8.17 0.31
N PHE A 75 -11.88 9.49 0.19
CA PHE A 75 -13.05 10.31 -0.12
C PHE A 75 -13.62 10.02 -1.51
N ILE A 76 -12.75 9.84 -2.50
CA ILE A 76 -13.16 9.55 -3.88
C ILE A 76 -13.58 8.09 -4.04
N LEU A 77 -12.94 7.18 -3.32
CA LEU A 77 -13.07 5.72 -3.39
C LEU A 77 -13.59 5.14 -2.05
N PRO A 78 -14.85 5.42 -1.67
CA PRO A 78 -15.34 5.10 -0.32
C PRO A 78 -15.49 3.60 -0.05
N LYS A 79 -15.61 2.78 -1.09
CA LYS A 79 -15.86 1.32 -0.99
C LYS A 79 -14.68 0.44 -1.39
N GLN A 80 -13.69 1.00 -2.07
CA GLN A 80 -12.54 0.28 -2.60
C GLN A 80 -11.53 -0.04 -1.49
N GLU A 81 -10.80 -1.14 -1.65
CA GLU A 81 -9.64 -1.42 -0.81
C GLU A 81 -8.49 -0.49 -1.20
N ILE A 82 -8.03 0.31 -0.27
CA ILE A 82 -6.83 1.14 -0.44
C ILE A 82 -5.68 0.46 0.29
N MET A 83 -4.77 -0.12 -0.50
CA MET A 83 -3.64 -0.88 0.01
C MET A 83 -2.36 -0.05 -0.07
N ILE A 84 -1.66 0.11 1.04
CA ILE A 84 -0.33 0.74 1.02
C ILE A 84 0.72 -0.34 0.75
N ALA A 85 1.37 -0.20 -0.40
CA ALA A 85 2.34 -1.16 -0.91
C ALA A 85 3.79 -0.68 -0.67
N GLY A 86 4.55 -0.40 -1.75
CA GLY A 86 5.97 -0.07 -1.65
C GLY A 86 6.28 1.29 -1.02
N GLY A 87 7.50 1.43 -0.46
CA GLY A 87 8.06 2.70 0.02
C GLY A 87 7.55 3.21 1.36
N ARG A 88 6.64 2.52 2.01
CA ARG A 88 5.97 2.95 3.25
C ARG A 88 6.96 3.24 4.38
N ALA A 89 7.82 2.29 4.72
CA ALA A 89 8.68 2.38 5.88
C ALA A 89 9.67 3.56 5.79
N VAL A 90 10.24 3.78 4.61
CA VAL A 90 11.23 4.85 4.37
C VAL A 90 10.57 6.23 4.39
N ASN A 91 9.40 6.37 3.77
CA ASN A 91 8.76 7.66 3.58
C ASN A 91 7.90 8.10 4.77
N LEU A 92 7.18 7.20 5.42
CA LEU A 92 6.31 7.54 6.55
C LEU A 92 7.01 7.45 7.90
N ARG A 93 8.07 6.65 8.03
CA ARG A 93 8.83 6.51 9.28
C ARG A 93 7.89 6.18 10.46
N ASP A 94 7.90 6.96 11.52
CA ASP A 94 7.06 6.74 12.72
C ASP A 94 5.57 7.08 12.49
N LEU A 95 5.23 7.71 11.36
CA LEU A 95 3.85 8.04 11.01
C LEU A 95 3.12 6.90 10.27
N GLN A 96 3.72 5.72 10.14
CA GLN A 96 3.09 4.57 9.46
C GLN A 96 1.71 4.20 10.02
N PRO A 97 1.44 4.22 11.34
CA PRO A 97 0.12 3.90 11.87
C PRO A 97 -0.99 4.84 11.35
N MET A 98 -0.62 6.08 11.01
CA MET A 98 -1.57 7.10 10.53
C MET A 98 -2.22 6.75 9.18
N ILE A 99 -1.67 5.80 8.41
CA ILE A 99 -2.27 5.39 7.12
C ILE A 99 -3.71 4.90 7.30
N PHE A 100 -4.00 4.16 8.37
CA PHE A 100 -5.35 3.64 8.64
C PHE A 100 -6.30 4.75 9.04
N LEU A 101 -5.84 5.73 9.82
CA LEU A 101 -6.62 6.91 10.16
C LEU A 101 -6.86 7.80 8.93
N ALA A 102 -5.94 7.82 7.99
CA ALA A 102 -6.10 8.50 6.71
C ALA A 102 -7.02 7.75 5.74
N GLY A 103 -7.38 6.49 6.01
CA GLY A 103 -8.35 5.73 5.25
C GLY A 103 -7.82 4.55 4.44
N ALA A 104 -6.56 4.15 4.63
CA ALA A 104 -6.09 2.87 4.11
C ALA A 104 -6.83 1.72 4.79
N SER A 105 -7.09 0.64 4.06
CA SER A 105 -7.75 -0.57 4.57
C SER A 105 -6.85 -1.81 4.52
N ALA A 106 -5.72 -1.71 3.81
CA ALA A 106 -4.76 -2.79 3.71
C ALA A 106 -3.33 -2.27 3.66
N LEU A 107 -2.38 -3.12 3.98
CA LEU A 107 -0.95 -2.85 3.80
C LEU A 107 -0.23 -4.11 3.33
N MET A 108 0.84 -3.91 2.57
CA MET A 108 1.75 -5.00 2.21
C MET A 108 2.75 -5.21 3.34
N VAL A 109 2.90 -6.44 3.80
CA VAL A 109 3.85 -6.85 4.84
C VAL A 109 4.99 -7.70 4.26
N GLY A 110 6.10 -7.76 4.98
CA GLY A 110 7.30 -8.47 4.51
C GLY A 110 8.09 -7.68 3.47
N ASN A 111 9.14 -8.29 2.94
CA ASN A 111 10.04 -7.64 1.99
C ASN A 111 9.41 -7.48 0.61
N TYR A 112 9.75 -6.39 -0.06
CA TYR A 112 9.44 -6.19 -1.47
C TYR A 112 10.44 -6.95 -2.36
N LEU A 113 10.13 -7.07 -3.64
CA LEU A 113 11.02 -7.76 -4.59
C LEU A 113 12.41 -7.13 -4.71
N THR A 114 12.50 -5.82 -4.58
CA THR A 114 13.74 -5.06 -4.81
C THR A 114 14.26 -4.32 -3.59
N THR A 115 13.45 -4.16 -2.56
CA THR A 115 13.83 -3.40 -1.36
C THR A 115 13.32 -4.08 -0.10
N LEU A 116 14.06 -3.89 0.98
CA LEU A 116 13.62 -4.35 2.30
C LEU A 116 12.50 -3.44 2.82
N ASN A 117 11.55 -4.07 3.48
CA ASN A 117 10.55 -3.41 4.30
C ASN A 117 10.88 -3.62 5.79
N GLN A 118 10.06 -3.10 6.67
CA GLN A 118 10.20 -3.41 8.09
C GLN A 118 9.81 -4.86 8.39
N PRO A 119 10.32 -5.45 9.49
CA PRO A 119 9.94 -6.79 9.93
C PRO A 119 8.42 -6.94 10.10
N VAL A 120 7.89 -8.11 9.72
CA VAL A 120 6.45 -8.42 9.81
C VAL A 120 5.92 -8.26 11.23
N GLU A 121 6.72 -8.61 12.23
CA GLU A 121 6.37 -8.50 13.64
C GLU A 121 6.07 -7.05 14.07
N LYS A 122 6.77 -6.07 13.47
CA LYS A 122 6.50 -4.65 13.70
C LYS A 122 5.17 -4.22 13.09
N ASP A 123 4.84 -4.73 11.91
CA ASP A 123 3.55 -4.46 11.29
C ASP A 123 2.40 -5.06 12.11
N LEU A 124 2.55 -6.30 12.57
CA LEU A 124 1.56 -6.95 13.43
C LEU A 124 1.39 -6.23 14.76
N GLN A 125 2.50 -5.80 15.39
CA GLN A 125 2.41 -5.03 16.63
C GLN A 125 1.70 -3.68 16.39
N MET A 126 2.02 -2.98 15.33
CA MET A 126 1.34 -1.74 14.93
C MET A 126 -0.17 -1.94 14.77
N LEU A 127 -0.59 -3.01 14.07
CA LEU A 127 -2.01 -3.31 13.89
C LEU A 127 -2.69 -3.60 15.23
N LYS A 128 -2.05 -4.38 16.09
CA LYS A 128 -2.55 -4.68 17.44
C LYS A 128 -2.71 -3.41 18.29
N ASP A 129 -1.72 -2.50 18.24
CA ASP A 129 -1.75 -1.24 18.99
C ASP A 129 -2.89 -0.33 18.50
N LEU A 130 -3.27 -0.43 17.23
CA LEU A 130 -4.42 0.25 16.64
C LEU A 130 -5.76 -0.46 16.89
N GLY A 131 -5.76 -1.64 17.53
CA GLY A 131 -6.96 -2.46 17.72
C GLY A 131 -7.51 -3.06 16.42
N LEU A 132 -6.66 -3.22 15.42
CA LEU A 132 -7.00 -3.80 14.14
C LEU A 132 -6.64 -5.28 14.13
N ASP A 133 -7.56 -6.11 13.60
CA ASP A 133 -7.35 -7.54 13.41
C ASP A 133 -6.94 -7.82 11.97
N PRO A 134 -5.70 -8.28 11.71
CA PRO A 134 -5.25 -8.55 10.36
C PRO A 134 -5.93 -9.81 9.80
N ARG A 135 -6.62 -9.65 8.69
CA ARG A 135 -7.11 -10.78 7.88
C ARG A 135 -6.06 -11.14 6.84
N TRP A 136 -5.63 -12.39 6.86
CA TRP A 136 -4.69 -12.93 5.88
C TRP A 136 -5.46 -13.70 4.82
N ASP A 137 -5.37 -13.25 3.58
CA ASP A 137 -5.87 -14.03 2.46
C ASP A 137 -4.70 -14.54 1.61
N LYS A 138 -4.55 -15.85 1.54
CA LYS A 138 -3.53 -16.51 0.72
C LYS A 138 -3.94 -16.66 -0.75
N HIS A 139 -5.22 -16.44 -1.07
CA HIS A 139 -5.80 -16.80 -2.36
C HIS A 139 -6.63 -15.69 -3.02
N GLY A 140 -6.49 -14.43 -2.55
CA GLY A 140 -7.42 -13.37 -2.94
C GLY A 140 -8.77 -13.60 -2.25
N PHE A 141 -9.47 -12.56 -1.97
CA PHE A 141 -10.75 -12.52 -1.21
C PHE A 141 -11.57 -13.82 -1.24
N SER A 142 -11.38 -14.67 -0.24
CA SER A 142 -12.32 -15.75 0.06
C SER A 142 -13.16 -15.33 1.25
N ASP A 143 -14.48 -15.44 1.12
CA ASP A 143 -15.44 -15.13 2.20
C ASP A 143 -15.41 -16.15 3.35
N GLN A 144 -14.33 -16.92 3.50
CA GLN A 144 -14.20 -17.92 4.55
C GLN A 144 -13.31 -17.41 5.68
N GLU A 145 -13.90 -17.30 6.86
CA GLU A 145 -13.24 -17.03 8.14
C GLU A 145 -12.26 -18.17 8.50
N GLU A 146 -11.02 -18.09 8.04
CA GLU A 146 -9.94 -18.88 8.60
C GLU A 146 -8.89 -17.94 9.24
N THR A 147 -8.87 -17.91 10.56
CA THR A 147 -7.79 -17.29 11.34
C THR A 147 -6.50 -18.09 11.15
N VAL A 148 -5.71 -17.72 10.15
CA VAL A 148 -4.42 -18.37 9.91
C VAL A 148 -3.32 -17.52 10.53
N ALA A 149 -2.55 -18.16 11.44
CA ALA A 149 -1.34 -17.56 11.98
C ALA A 149 -0.35 -17.20 10.85
N PRO A 150 0.39 -16.08 10.96
CA PRO A 150 1.36 -15.68 9.96
C PRO A 150 2.41 -16.80 9.75
N PRO A 151 2.85 -17.02 8.50
CA PRO A 151 3.90 -18.01 8.24
C PRO A 151 5.18 -17.61 8.95
N ALA A 152 5.81 -18.57 9.63
CA ALA A 152 7.12 -18.39 10.25
C ALA A 152 8.11 -17.86 9.20
N ALA A 153 8.80 -16.77 9.52
CA ALA A 153 9.77 -16.13 8.65
C ALA A 153 10.86 -17.12 8.24
N ARG A 154 10.87 -17.52 6.97
CA ARG A 154 12.02 -18.23 6.40
C ARG A 154 13.10 -17.20 6.11
N HIS A 155 14.06 -17.09 7.00
CA HIS A 155 15.33 -16.44 6.72
C HIS A 155 16.16 -17.38 5.83
N GLU A 156 16.11 -17.22 4.53
CA GLU A 156 17.19 -17.71 3.69
C GLU A 156 18.22 -16.58 3.52
N PRO A 157 19.50 -16.84 3.82
CA PRO A 157 20.53 -15.83 3.62
C PRO A 157 20.75 -15.65 2.12
N VAL A 158 20.61 -14.41 1.64
CA VAL A 158 21.10 -14.03 0.31
C VAL A 158 22.62 -14.08 0.37
N VAL A 159 23.20 -15.08 -0.27
CA VAL A 159 24.64 -15.18 -0.46
C VAL A 159 25.05 -14.13 -1.48
N ALA A 160 26.08 -13.36 -1.12
CA ALA A 160 26.69 -12.31 -1.91
C ALA A 160 27.32 -12.81 -3.23
#